data_fce5ec179770789068a7e9043acf9704
#
_entry.id   fce5ec179770789068a7e9043acf9704
#
_cell.length_a   1.000
_cell.length_b   1.000
_cell.length_c   1.000
_cell.angle_alpha   90.00
_cell.angle_beta   90.00
_cell.angle_gamma   90.00
#
_symmetry.space_group_name_H-M   'P 1'
#
loop_
_entity.id
_entity.type
_entity.pdbx_description
1 polymer ?
#
loop_
_entity_poly.entity_id
_entity_poly.type
_entity_poly.pdbx_seq_one_letter_code
_entity_poly.pdbx_strand_id
1 'polypeptide(L)'
;MELRPYQKRIANWLCGHPHACLSVGMGLGKTTAVLHFLDYTRQLYPNATTLIVAPKRVAETVWMQEAEKWELWPLRANMLLVTAKNKQDAESDAPVKIVSRDNVGLFADKHFDILVMDELTSFKNLKSQRTKAVLSINADRRIGLTGTFAPNGLLDTYAQLAACGIASSNEGDYYAWRGRWFVNVNQGRSVAFPSWKPRHGTTAETALAPYLQDIITLTTEDYLQLPKMQTRTVEVDLSKEERKAYDDLVATLHFSLPDGLDDFTVSEKARFAKIQTLCSGFVYDREGDWSEDGVVRIKGGGAKISEAVEFCTRAAGEGESVLLFYNYRETAIWLGEELTKAGLRFASVKGSNLDWLAKWNAGELDVLVANPASAGHGLNLQQGGHIVLWLELTYNYEYYAQANARLHRTGQQYPVQVWHLVAKDTVDEGVLRLLQNKDKTNKRVEAATK
;
A
#
# COMPACT_ATOMS: atom_id res chain seq x y z
N MET A 1 10.17 27.06 5.17
CA MET A 1 9.34 26.60 4.02
C MET A 1 7.88 27.06 4.19
N GLU A 2 7.09 27.20 3.12
CA GLU A 2 5.70 27.62 3.23
C GLU A 2 4.75 26.50 2.74
N LEU A 3 3.64 26.27 3.47
CA LEU A 3 2.60 25.31 3.08
C LEU A 3 1.95 25.74 1.77
N ARG A 4 1.70 24.78 0.90
CA ARG A 4 0.88 24.97 -0.30
C ARG A 4 -0.57 25.29 0.08
N PRO A 5 -1.33 26.02 -0.75
CA PRO A 5 -2.70 26.41 -0.41
C PRO A 5 -3.60 25.26 0.04
N TYR A 6 -3.51 24.11 -0.62
CA TYR A 6 -4.30 22.93 -0.26
C TYR A 6 -3.85 22.31 1.07
N GLN A 7 -2.57 22.38 1.45
CA GLN A 7 -2.09 21.90 2.74
C GLN A 7 -2.59 22.82 3.87
N LYS A 8 -2.58 24.16 3.66
CA LYS A 8 -3.20 25.13 4.57
C LYS A 8 -4.70 24.83 4.72
N ARG A 9 -5.40 24.52 3.60
CA ARG A 9 -6.82 24.12 3.63
C ARG A 9 -7.05 22.88 4.49
N ILE A 10 -6.23 21.83 4.36
CA ILE A 10 -6.33 20.61 5.19
C ILE A 10 -6.14 20.96 6.65
N ALA A 11 -5.06 21.67 7.02
CA ALA A 11 -4.76 22.01 8.41
C ALA A 11 -5.89 22.85 9.04
N ASN A 12 -6.43 23.83 8.33
CA ASN A 12 -7.55 24.64 8.81
C ASN A 12 -8.85 23.83 8.92
N TRP A 13 -9.12 22.94 7.97
CA TRP A 13 -10.31 22.08 7.98
C TRP A 13 -10.30 21.16 9.20
N LEU A 14 -9.15 20.62 9.57
CA LEU A 14 -8.99 19.79 10.76
C LEU A 14 -9.37 20.54 12.06
N CYS A 15 -9.23 21.84 12.14
CA CYS A 15 -9.66 22.59 13.34
C CYS A 15 -11.15 22.44 13.63
N GLY A 16 -11.98 22.39 12.59
CA GLY A 16 -13.44 22.26 12.69
C GLY A 16 -13.97 20.82 12.74
N HIS A 17 -13.12 19.80 12.46
CA HIS A 17 -13.55 18.40 12.33
C HIS A 17 -12.81 17.54 13.36
N PRO A 18 -13.42 17.26 14.52
CA PRO A 18 -12.78 16.41 15.54
C PRO A 18 -12.61 14.96 15.07
N HIS A 19 -13.50 14.48 14.23
CA HIS A 19 -13.44 13.16 13.59
C HIS A 19 -13.23 13.38 12.09
N ALA A 20 -12.08 12.96 11.57
CA ALA A 20 -11.65 13.36 10.24
C ALA A 20 -11.02 12.21 9.47
N CYS A 21 -11.44 12.03 8.21
CA CYS A 21 -10.81 11.13 7.26
C CYS A 21 -10.17 11.94 6.11
N LEU A 22 -8.84 11.92 6.02
CA LEU A 22 -8.09 12.57 4.95
C LEU A 22 -7.79 11.56 3.84
N SER A 23 -8.64 11.50 2.83
CA SER A 23 -8.41 10.78 1.57
C SER A 23 -7.60 11.67 0.63
N VAL A 24 -6.30 11.76 0.84
CA VAL A 24 -5.43 12.71 0.14
C VAL A 24 -4.38 11.97 -0.65
N GLY A 25 -4.31 12.20 -1.95
CA GLY A 25 -3.42 11.53 -2.87
C GLY A 25 -1.96 11.48 -2.43
N MET A 26 -1.24 10.51 -2.95
CA MET A 26 0.17 10.30 -2.61
C MET A 26 1.01 11.49 -3.09
N GLY A 27 1.98 11.92 -2.27
CA GLY A 27 2.85 13.06 -2.59
C GLY A 27 2.25 14.44 -2.31
N LEU A 28 1.00 14.56 -1.87
CA LEU A 28 0.38 15.84 -1.52
C LEU A 28 0.77 16.36 -0.12
N GLY A 29 1.59 15.63 0.65
CA GLY A 29 2.10 16.09 1.94
C GLY A 29 1.07 16.05 3.08
N LYS A 30 0.31 14.96 3.18
CA LYS A 30 -0.61 14.70 4.31
C LYS A 30 0.04 14.91 5.66
N THR A 31 1.18 14.25 5.86
CA THR A 31 1.97 14.31 7.10
C THR A 31 2.31 15.76 7.47
N THR A 32 2.76 16.54 6.50
CA THR A 32 3.09 17.96 6.68
C THR A 32 1.89 18.78 7.14
N ALA A 33 0.73 18.61 6.49
CA ALA A 33 -0.49 19.35 6.87
C ALA A 33 -0.94 19.01 8.30
N VAL A 34 -0.85 17.74 8.69
CA VAL A 34 -1.19 17.30 10.06
C VAL A 34 -0.17 17.79 11.08
N LEU A 35 1.13 17.77 10.76
CA LEU A 35 2.17 18.34 11.65
C LEU A 35 1.92 19.81 11.96
N HIS A 36 1.58 20.62 10.97
CA HIS A 36 1.23 22.03 11.18
C HIS A 36 -0.06 22.20 11.99
N PHE A 37 -1.06 21.33 11.79
CA PHE A 37 -2.25 21.32 12.65
C PHE A 37 -1.89 20.96 14.10
N LEU A 38 -1.04 19.98 14.34
CA LEU A 38 -0.59 19.59 15.67
C LEU A 38 0.24 20.69 16.34
N ASP A 39 1.13 21.32 15.62
CA ASP A 39 1.94 22.44 16.12
C ASP A 39 1.05 23.62 16.54
N TYR A 40 0.10 24.01 15.69
CA TYR A 40 -0.89 25.03 16.02
C TYR A 40 -1.74 24.67 17.24
N THR A 41 -2.19 23.41 17.31
CA THR A 41 -3.00 22.94 18.46
C THR A 41 -2.21 23.01 19.76
N ARG A 42 -0.92 22.66 19.75
CA ARG A 42 -0.06 22.76 20.94
C ARG A 42 0.23 24.18 21.38
N GLN A 43 0.29 25.12 20.46
CA GLN A 43 0.41 26.56 20.82
C GLN A 43 -0.83 27.02 21.59
N LEU A 44 -2.02 26.52 21.25
CA LEU A 44 -3.27 26.84 21.95
C LEU A 44 -3.48 26.03 23.22
N TYR A 45 -3.09 24.75 23.18
CA TYR A 45 -3.29 23.75 24.24
C TYR A 45 -1.96 23.04 24.55
N PRO A 46 -1.05 23.62 25.31
CA PRO A 46 0.30 23.10 25.53
C PRO A 46 0.36 21.70 26.15
N ASN A 47 -0.67 21.34 26.92
CA ASN A 47 -0.77 20.05 27.60
C ASN A 47 -1.49 18.97 26.75
N ALA A 48 -1.96 19.29 25.55
CA ALA A 48 -2.65 18.34 24.71
C ALA A 48 -1.75 17.15 24.35
N THR A 49 -2.27 15.95 24.60
CA THR A 49 -1.60 14.67 24.34
C THR A 49 -1.96 14.14 22.96
N THR A 50 -0.98 13.61 22.24
CA THR A 50 -1.16 13.10 20.88
C THR A 50 -0.54 11.71 20.73
N LEU A 51 -1.29 10.77 20.16
CA LEU A 51 -0.76 9.49 19.69
C LEU A 51 -0.78 9.45 18.18
N ILE A 52 0.37 9.20 17.57
CA ILE A 52 0.53 8.98 16.12
C ILE A 52 0.80 7.50 15.87
N VAL A 53 -0.09 6.84 15.16
CA VAL A 53 0.02 5.43 14.76
C VAL A 53 0.33 5.35 13.27
N ALA A 54 1.46 4.76 12.89
CA ALA A 54 1.92 4.72 11.51
C ALA A 54 2.53 3.37 11.12
N PRO A 55 2.73 3.07 9.84
CA PRO A 55 3.58 1.95 9.42
C PRO A 55 4.97 2.05 10.05
N LYS A 56 5.58 0.91 10.40
CA LYS A 56 6.82 0.86 11.20
C LYS A 56 7.88 1.85 10.72
N ARG A 57 8.26 1.79 9.44
CA ARG A 57 9.29 2.67 8.87
C ARG A 57 8.88 4.14 8.93
N VAL A 58 7.61 4.45 8.66
CA VAL A 58 7.09 5.82 8.71
C VAL A 58 7.11 6.36 10.13
N ALA A 59 6.73 5.54 11.12
CA ALA A 59 6.81 5.88 12.53
C ALA A 59 8.26 6.17 12.96
N GLU A 60 9.21 5.34 12.53
CA GLU A 60 10.62 5.41 12.91
C GLU A 60 11.36 6.60 12.28
N THR A 61 10.93 7.09 11.11
CA THR A 61 11.72 8.07 10.35
C THR A 61 10.92 9.29 9.90
N VAL A 62 9.77 9.12 9.26
CA VAL A 62 9.13 10.19 8.48
C VAL A 62 8.59 11.32 9.35
N TRP A 63 7.83 11.02 10.40
CA TRP A 63 7.16 12.04 11.22
C TRP A 63 8.13 13.00 11.87
N MET A 64 9.21 12.50 12.46
CA MET A 64 10.23 13.33 13.10
C MET A 64 11.04 14.12 12.07
N GLN A 65 11.45 13.46 10.97
CA GLN A 65 12.23 14.11 9.92
C GLN A 65 11.43 15.23 9.21
N GLU A 66 10.13 15.00 8.96
CA GLU A 66 9.29 16.07 8.38
C GLU A 66 9.09 17.22 9.37
N ALA A 67 8.93 16.96 10.66
CA ALA A 67 8.87 18.04 11.66
C ALA A 67 10.17 18.87 11.70
N GLU A 68 11.34 18.23 11.64
CA GLU A 68 12.65 18.89 11.55
C GLU A 68 12.78 19.70 10.25
N LYS A 69 12.45 19.11 9.13
CA LYS A 69 12.50 19.74 7.81
C LYS A 69 11.64 21.01 7.71
N TRP A 70 10.49 21.02 8.39
CA TRP A 70 9.58 22.17 8.44
C TRP A 70 9.86 23.11 9.62
N GLU A 71 10.96 22.88 10.33
CA GLU A 71 11.42 23.72 11.46
C GLU A 71 10.37 23.83 12.59
N LEU A 72 9.57 22.81 12.78
CA LEU A 72 8.56 22.73 13.84
C LEU A 72 9.21 22.26 15.15
N TRP A 73 10.25 22.98 15.58
CA TRP A 73 11.08 22.57 16.71
C TRP A 73 10.32 22.42 18.03
N PRO A 74 9.35 23.30 18.39
CA PRO A 74 8.58 23.12 19.62
C PRO A 74 7.78 21.80 19.62
N LEU A 75 7.18 21.43 18.48
CA LEU A 75 6.48 20.14 18.32
C LEU A 75 7.48 18.98 18.32
N ARG A 76 8.57 19.09 17.56
CA ARG A 76 9.59 18.05 17.42
C ARG A 76 10.26 17.67 18.75
N ALA A 77 10.56 18.64 19.60
CA ALA A 77 11.16 18.43 20.93
C ALA A 77 10.26 17.61 21.88
N ASN A 78 8.96 17.57 21.62
CA ASN A 78 7.97 16.84 22.40
C ASN A 78 7.61 15.46 21.82
N MET A 79 8.20 15.06 20.69
CA MET A 79 7.94 13.78 20.04
C MET A 79 8.81 12.67 20.60
N LEU A 80 8.18 11.56 20.98
CA LEU A 80 8.82 10.33 21.45
C LEU A 80 8.40 9.14 20.63
N LEU A 81 9.38 8.40 20.08
CA LEU A 81 9.14 7.13 19.38
C LEU A 81 9.09 5.97 20.37
N VAL A 82 7.95 5.29 20.43
CA VAL A 82 7.76 4.07 21.23
C VAL A 82 7.84 2.85 20.33
N THR A 83 8.74 1.94 20.68
CA THR A 83 9.03 0.71 19.93
C THR A 83 8.89 -0.51 20.82
N ALA A 84 8.99 -1.71 20.24
CA ALA A 84 9.04 -2.95 21.01
C ALA A 84 10.24 -3.04 21.96
N LYS A 85 11.31 -2.26 21.71
CA LYS A 85 12.55 -2.25 22.54
C LYS A 85 12.46 -1.33 23.76
N ASN A 86 11.67 -0.26 23.67
CA ASN A 86 11.48 0.74 24.74
C ASN A 86 10.01 0.86 25.13
N LYS A 87 9.33 -0.27 25.35
CA LYS A 87 7.88 -0.32 25.69
C LYS A 87 7.51 0.51 26.91
N GLN A 88 8.42 0.65 27.90
CA GLN A 88 8.24 1.47 29.10
C GLN A 88 7.96 2.94 28.76
N ASP A 89 8.45 3.44 27.62
CA ASP A 89 8.22 4.82 27.19
C ASP A 89 6.76 5.09 26.82
N ALA A 90 5.93 4.02 26.68
CA ALA A 90 4.49 4.17 26.54
C ALA A 90 3.84 4.82 27.76
N GLU A 91 4.46 4.72 28.95
CA GLU A 91 4.01 5.31 30.22
C GLU A 91 4.66 6.67 30.51
N SER A 92 5.57 7.15 29.65
CA SER A 92 6.22 8.46 29.83
C SER A 92 5.22 9.61 29.70
N ASP A 93 5.57 10.78 30.24
CA ASP A 93 4.78 12.02 30.15
C ASP A 93 4.98 12.76 28.81
N ALA A 94 5.66 12.14 27.84
CA ALA A 94 5.87 12.76 26.54
C ALA A 94 4.52 13.09 25.86
N PRO A 95 4.29 14.36 25.53
CA PRO A 95 2.97 14.77 25.03
C PRO A 95 2.64 14.24 23.64
N VAL A 96 3.64 13.96 22.80
CA VAL A 96 3.43 13.40 21.46
C VAL A 96 4.16 12.07 21.35
N LYS A 97 3.41 10.98 21.29
CA LYS A 97 3.96 9.65 21.14
C LYS A 97 3.74 9.14 19.72
N ILE A 98 4.75 8.51 19.15
CA ILE A 98 4.71 7.89 17.84
C ILE A 98 4.89 6.39 18.01
N VAL A 99 4.05 5.59 17.42
CA VAL A 99 4.10 4.13 17.53
C VAL A 99 3.84 3.45 16.18
N SER A 100 4.46 2.29 15.96
CA SER A 100 4.09 1.49 14.80
C SER A 100 2.71 0.86 14.99
N ARG A 101 1.97 0.72 13.88
CA ARG A 101 0.66 0.05 13.87
C ARG A 101 0.70 -1.38 14.47
N ASP A 102 1.86 -2.04 14.47
CA ASP A 102 2.03 -3.38 15.01
C ASP A 102 2.17 -3.37 16.54
N ASN A 103 2.54 -2.25 17.12
CA ASN A 103 2.70 -2.03 18.57
C ASN A 103 1.58 -1.17 19.17
N VAL A 104 0.54 -0.80 18.41
CA VAL A 104 -0.55 0.06 18.89
C VAL A 104 -1.28 -0.50 20.11
N GLY A 105 -1.28 -1.82 20.29
CA GLY A 105 -1.83 -2.48 21.48
C GLY A 105 -1.24 -2.03 22.82
N LEU A 106 -0.04 -1.41 22.84
CA LEU A 106 0.55 -0.81 24.04
C LEU A 106 -0.27 0.39 24.57
N PHE A 107 -1.15 0.94 23.75
CA PHE A 107 -1.97 2.11 24.05
C PHE A 107 -3.46 1.80 24.12
N ALA A 108 -3.85 0.50 24.10
CA ALA A 108 -5.23 0.09 24.29
C ALA A 108 -5.78 0.65 25.60
N ASP A 109 -7.04 1.10 25.57
CA ASP A 109 -7.78 1.67 26.70
C ASP A 109 -7.18 2.95 27.33
N LYS A 110 -6.13 3.53 26.73
CA LYS A 110 -5.57 4.82 27.15
C LYS A 110 -6.32 5.98 26.51
N HIS A 111 -6.23 7.16 27.16
CA HIS A 111 -6.81 8.40 26.65
C HIS A 111 -5.74 9.27 26.00
N PHE A 112 -6.10 9.93 24.90
CA PHE A 112 -5.35 11.00 24.23
C PHE A 112 -6.31 12.08 23.75
N ASP A 113 -5.87 13.35 23.78
CA ASP A 113 -6.67 14.42 23.17
C ASP A 113 -6.74 14.25 21.63
N ILE A 114 -5.67 13.75 21.01
CA ILE A 114 -5.61 13.55 19.55
C ILE A 114 -5.01 12.17 19.21
N LEU A 115 -5.73 11.41 18.40
CA LEU A 115 -5.24 10.17 17.76
C LEU A 115 -5.09 10.41 16.27
N VAL A 116 -3.88 10.23 15.75
CA VAL A 116 -3.58 10.28 14.31
C VAL A 116 -3.25 8.88 13.81
N MET A 117 -3.91 8.42 12.76
CA MET A 117 -3.69 7.11 12.13
C MET A 117 -3.18 7.32 10.70
N ASP A 118 -1.89 7.12 10.51
CA ASP A 118 -1.27 7.18 9.18
C ASP A 118 -1.39 5.83 8.48
N GLU A 119 -1.73 5.85 7.19
CA GLU A 119 -2.12 4.69 6.37
C GLU A 119 -3.36 3.97 6.95
N LEU A 120 -4.49 4.68 6.91
CA LEU A 120 -5.77 4.26 7.49
C LEU A 120 -6.26 2.90 6.97
N THR A 121 -5.87 2.51 5.75
CA THR A 121 -6.12 1.18 5.18
C THR A 121 -5.62 0.02 6.04
N SER A 122 -4.69 0.27 6.96
CA SER A 122 -4.23 -0.70 7.97
C SER A 122 -5.35 -1.17 8.91
N PHE A 123 -6.43 -0.39 9.02
CA PHE A 123 -7.56 -0.60 9.93
C PHE A 123 -8.86 -0.95 9.22
N LYS A 124 -8.81 -1.38 7.96
CA LYS A 124 -9.98 -1.73 7.13
C LYS A 124 -10.74 -3.00 7.56
N ASN A 125 -10.25 -3.74 8.54
CA ASN A 125 -10.91 -4.95 9.07
C ASN A 125 -11.20 -4.80 10.57
N LEU A 126 -12.47 -4.62 10.94
CA LEU A 126 -12.93 -4.48 12.34
C LEU A 126 -12.51 -5.64 13.24
N LYS A 127 -12.36 -6.86 12.69
CA LYS A 127 -12.02 -8.06 13.47
C LYS A 127 -10.53 -8.21 13.74
N SER A 128 -9.66 -7.43 13.07
CA SER A 128 -8.21 -7.52 13.28
C SER A 128 -7.84 -6.97 14.66
N GLN A 129 -6.84 -7.60 15.32
CA GLN A 129 -6.35 -7.16 16.63
C GLN A 129 -5.89 -5.70 16.60
N ARG A 130 -5.24 -5.30 15.51
CA ARG A 130 -4.79 -3.93 15.29
C ARG A 130 -5.94 -2.91 15.28
N THR A 131 -7.02 -3.23 14.56
CA THR A 131 -8.20 -2.36 14.52
C THR A 131 -8.90 -2.31 15.88
N LYS A 132 -9.05 -3.45 16.54
CA LYS A 132 -9.62 -3.50 17.91
C LYS A 132 -8.83 -2.65 18.89
N ALA A 133 -7.50 -2.73 18.84
CA ALA A 133 -6.64 -1.90 19.68
C ALA A 133 -6.81 -0.39 19.41
N VAL A 134 -6.90 0.02 18.14
CA VAL A 134 -7.16 1.43 17.79
C VAL A 134 -8.54 1.88 18.25
N LEU A 135 -9.55 1.02 18.13
CA LEU A 135 -10.93 1.35 18.55
C LEU A 135 -11.07 1.47 20.07
N SER A 136 -10.25 0.75 20.86
CA SER A 136 -10.28 0.83 22.33
C SER A 136 -9.56 2.07 22.87
N ILE A 137 -8.70 2.74 22.07
CA ILE A 137 -8.09 4.01 22.49
C ILE A 137 -9.19 5.07 22.63
N ASN A 138 -9.27 5.70 23.80
CA ASN A 138 -10.14 6.84 23.98
C ASN A 138 -9.47 8.09 23.44
N ALA A 139 -10.11 8.82 22.50
CA ALA A 139 -9.53 10.02 21.92
C ALA A 139 -10.63 11.03 21.57
N ASP A 140 -10.42 12.31 21.97
CA ASP A 140 -11.38 13.38 21.71
C ASP A 140 -11.40 13.74 20.21
N ARG A 141 -10.25 13.64 19.57
CA ARG A 141 -10.10 13.87 18.14
C ARG A 141 -9.44 12.66 17.48
N ARG A 142 -10.00 12.22 16.34
CA ARG A 142 -9.49 11.07 15.58
C ARG A 142 -9.27 11.47 14.13
N ILE A 143 -8.03 11.40 13.66
CA ILE A 143 -7.63 11.82 12.32
C ILE A 143 -7.02 10.63 11.59
N GLY A 144 -7.66 10.19 10.53
CA GLY A 144 -7.17 9.12 9.67
C GLY A 144 -6.61 9.65 8.35
N LEU A 145 -5.44 9.16 7.94
CA LEU A 145 -4.76 9.54 6.71
C LEU A 145 -4.68 8.35 5.76
N THR A 146 -5.05 8.53 4.51
CA THR A 146 -4.87 7.50 3.48
C THR A 146 -4.58 8.11 2.12
N GLY A 147 -3.81 7.41 1.30
CA GLY A 147 -3.60 7.72 -0.11
C GLY A 147 -4.55 6.96 -1.05
N THR A 148 -5.21 5.91 -0.52
CA THR A 148 -6.17 5.06 -1.25
C THR A 148 -7.28 4.68 -0.28
N PHE A 149 -8.47 5.28 -0.43
CA PHE A 149 -9.53 5.09 0.57
C PHE A 149 -10.27 3.76 0.43
N ALA A 150 -10.42 3.25 -0.80
CA ALA A 150 -11.16 2.01 -1.07
C ALA A 150 -10.32 1.01 -1.91
N PRO A 151 -9.16 0.53 -1.40
CA PRO A 151 -8.21 -0.26 -2.19
C PRO A 151 -8.78 -1.59 -2.71
N ASN A 152 -9.77 -2.17 -2.03
CA ASN A 152 -10.46 -3.38 -2.49
C ASN A 152 -11.95 -3.12 -2.75
N GLY A 153 -12.38 -1.86 -2.70
CA GLY A 153 -13.74 -1.44 -2.94
C GLY A 153 -14.42 -0.81 -1.75
N LEU A 154 -15.68 -0.44 -1.97
CA LEU A 154 -16.47 0.33 -1.01
C LEU A 154 -16.62 -0.34 0.37
N LEU A 155 -16.54 -1.67 0.44
CA LEU A 155 -16.66 -2.41 1.71
C LEU A 155 -15.53 -2.08 2.69
N ASP A 156 -14.33 -1.75 2.19
CA ASP A 156 -13.17 -1.40 3.00
C ASP A 156 -13.34 -0.07 3.76
N THR A 157 -14.27 0.80 3.33
CA THR A 157 -14.37 2.16 3.86
C THR A 157 -14.97 2.23 5.26
N TYR A 158 -15.93 1.36 5.57
CA TYR A 158 -16.67 1.44 6.85
C TYR A 158 -15.75 1.32 8.08
N ALA A 159 -14.87 0.31 8.11
CA ALA A 159 -13.97 0.10 9.24
C ALA A 159 -12.96 1.24 9.40
N GLN A 160 -12.54 1.85 8.31
CA GLN A 160 -11.68 3.03 8.31
C GLN A 160 -12.41 4.24 8.91
N LEU A 161 -13.67 4.46 8.53
CA LEU A 161 -14.51 5.51 9.09
C LEU A 161 -14.80 5.26 10.58
N ALA A 162 -15.01 4.01 10.98
CA ALA A 162 -15.15 3.65 12.39
C ALA A 162 -13.88 3.92 13.19
N ALA A 163 -12.69 3.65 12.63
CA ALA A 163 -11.42 3.99 13.28
C ALA A 163 -11.28 5.51 13.49
N CYS A 164 -11.79 6.32 12.57
CA CYS A 164 -11.86 7.79 12.71
C CYS A 164 -12.99 8.27 13.66
N GLY A 165 -13.84 7.39 14.18
CA GLY A 165 -15.01 7.79 14.98
C GLY A 165 -16.14 8.42 14.16
N ILE A 166 -16.09 8.36 12.84
CA ILE A 166 -17.10 8.89 11.90
C ILE A 166 -18.26 7.90 11.75
N ALA A 167 -17.96 6.59 11.68
CA ALA A 167 -18.96 5.53 11.72
C ALA A 167 -18.93 4.79 13.06
N SER A 168 -20.00 4.08 13.38
CA SER A 168 -20.06 3.28 14.59
C SER A 168 -19.04 2.13 14.57
N SER A 169 -18.38 1.90 15.70
CA SER A 169 -17.49 0.75 15.91
C SER A 169 -18.23 -0.54 16.29
N ASN A 170 -19.55 -0.47 16.50
CA ASN A 170 -20.38 -1.64 16.83
C ASN A 170 -20.48 -2.58 15.61
N GLU A 171 -20.15 -3.85 15.81
CA GLU A 171 -20.22 -4.85 14.74
C GLU A 171 -21.64 -5.00 14.17
N GLY A 172 -22.69 -4.83 15.01
CA GLY A 172 -24.09 -4.88 14.58
C GLY A 172 -24.40 -3.80 13.53
N ASP A 173 -23.91 -2.59 13.75
CA ASP A 173 -24.09 -1.47 12.81
C ASP A 173 -23.32 -1.69 11.51
N TYR A 174 -22.12 -2.28 11.58
CA TYR A 174 -21.40 -2.71 10.39
C TYR A 174 -22.18 -3.75 9.59
N TYR A 175 -22.76 -4.76 10.26
CA TYR A 175 -23.54 -5.77 9.57
C TYR A 175 -24.83 -5.20 8.98
N ALA A 176 -25.49 -4.26 9.67
CA ALA A 176 -26.66 -3.55 9.16
C ALA A 176 -26.30 -2.71 7.91
N TRP A 177 -25.20 -1.92 7.99
CA TRP A 177 -24.70 -1.15 6.84
C TRP A 177 -24.35 -2.06 5.67
N ARG A 178 -23.59 -3.14 5.91
CA ARG A 178 -23.25 -4.11 4.87
C ARG A 178 -24.48 -4.78 4.28
N GLY A 179 -25.44 -5.21 5.08
CA GLY A 179 -26.69 -5.82 4.62
C GLY A 179 -27.55 -4.88 3.80
N ARG A 180 -27.50 -3.57 4.08
CA ARG A 180 -28.19 -2.53 3.29
C ARG A 180 -27.59 -2.36 1.90
N TRP A 181 -26.28 -2.29 1.79
CA TRP A 181 -25.58 -1.90 0.57
C TRP A 181 -24.98 -3.06 -0.24
N PHE A 182 -24.85 -4.24 0.36
CA PHE A 182 -24.19 -5.38 -0.27
C PHE A 182 -25.07 -6.63 -0.23
N VAL A 183 -24.80 -7.54 -1.15
CA VAL A 183 -25.39 -8.88 -1.20
C VAL A 183 -24.30 -9.93 -1.23
N ASN A 184 -24.49 -11.01 -0.46
CA ASN A 184 -23.61 -12.17 -0.53
C ASN A 184 -23.97 -13.01 -1.76
N VAL A 185 -23.13 -12.98 -2.79
CA VAL A 185 -23.38 -13.73 -4.04
C VAL A 185 -23.12 -15.23 -3.92
N ASN A 186 -22.52 -15.67 -2.81
CA ASN A 186 -22.29 -17.08 -2.49
C ASN A 186 -23.35 -17.68 -1.55
N GLN A 187 -24.38 -16.90 -1.19
CA GLN A 187 -25.45 -17.42 -0.32
C GLN A 187 -26.19 -18.60 -1.01
N GLY A 188 -26.25 -19.73 -0.31
CA GLY A 188 -26.88 -20.96 -0.84
C GLY A 188 -25.99 -21.79 -1.78
N ARG A 189 -24.75 -21.40 -2.02
CA ARG A 189 -23.75 -22.21 -2.73
C ARG A 189 -22.91 -22.99 -1.72
N SER A 190 -22.40 -24.17 -2.12
CA SER A 190 -21.47 -24.99 -1.33
C SER A 190 -20.06 -24.38 -1.25
N VAL A 191 -19.97 -23.06 -1.00
CA VAL A 191 -18.70 -22.32 -0.90
C VAL A 191 -18.57 -21.84 0.53
N ALA A 192 -17.47 -22.16 1.18
CA ALA A 192 -17.24 -21.95 2.60
C ALA A 192 -17.20 -20.47 3.06
N PHE A 193 -17.10 -19.51 2.13
CA PHE A 193 -16.90 -18.11 2.45
C PHE A 193 -17.87 -17.18 1.70
N PRO A 194 -18.35 -16.10 2.39
CA PRO A 194 -19.22 -15.12 1.76
C PRO A 194 -18.42 -14.21 0.81
N SER A 195 -18.95 -13.99 -0.39
CA SER A 195 -18.48 -12.97 -1.34
C SER A 195 -19.50 -11.84 -1.44
N TRP A 196 -19.08 -10.63 -1.13
CA TRP A 196 -19.96 -9.46 -1.01
C TRP A 196 -19.82 -8.55 -2.22
N LYS A 197 -20.89 -8.37 -2.99
CA LYS A 197 -20.94 -7.39 -4.10
C LYS A 197 -21.96 -6.29 -3.78
N PRO A 198 -21.74 -5.04 -4.24
CA PRO A 198 -22.74 -3.99 -4.10
C PRO A 198 -24.09 -4.44 -4.67
N ARG A 199 -25.19 -4.11 -3.99
CA ARG A 199 -26.54 -4.34 -4.51
C ARG A 199 -26.77 -3.49 -5.78
N HIS A 200 -27.67 -3.94 -6.63
CA HIS A 200 -28.06 -3.14 -7.79
C HIS A 200 -28.52 -1.73 -7.32
N GLY A 201 -28.02 -0.69 -7.97
CA GLY A 201 -28.31 0.70 -7.61
C GLY A 201 -27.45 1.27 -6.45
N THR A 202 -26.61 0.47 -5.80
CA THR A 202 -25.67 1.00 -4.79
C THR A 202 -24.54 1.74 -5.49
N THR A 203 -24.37 3.01 -5.15
CA THR A 203 -23.21 3.83 -5.54
C THR A 203 -22.38 4.21 -4.31
N ALA A 204 -21.15 4.69 -4.53
CA ALA A 204 -20.33 5.19 -3.44
C ALA A 204 -20.96 6.41 -2.76
N GLU A 205 -21.56 7.31 -3.56
CA GLU A 205 -22.27 8.48 -3.07
C GLU A 205 -23.39 8.11 -2.12
N THR A 206 -24.22 7.12 -2.47
CA THR A 206 -25.37 6.72 -1.63
C THR A 206 -24.92 6.02 -0.35
N ALA A 207 -23.90 5.19 -0.41
CA ALA A 207 -23.44 4.44 0.75
C ALA A 207 -22.60 5.28 1.73
N LEU A 208 -21.92 6.33 1.22
CA LEU A 208 -21.08 7.22 2.02
C LEU A 208 -21.75 8.54 2.39
N ALA A 209 -22.93 8.85 1.84
CA ALA A 209 -23.64 10.09 2.08
C ALA A 209 -23.68 10.56 3.55
N PRO A 210 -23.92 9.69 4.56
CA PRO A 210 -23.95 10.11 5.96
C PRO A 210 -22.60 10.59 6.52
N TYR A 211 -21.48 10.29 5.84
CA TYR A 211 -20.12 10.47 6.34
C TYR A 211 -19.35 11.56 5.60
N LEU A 212 -19.89 12.08 4.48
CA LEU A 212 -19.14 12.95 3.55
C LEU A 212 -18.64 14.24 4.19
N GLN A 213 -19.35 14.80 5.16
CA GLN A 213 -18.94 16.02 5.86
C GLN A 213 -17.61 15.87 6.61
N ASP A 214 -17.28 14.66 7.05
CA ASP A 214 -16.06 14.36 7.84
C ASP A 214 -14.95 13.72 6.99
N ILE A 215 -15.13 13.75 5.66
CA ILE A 215 -14.15 13.26 4.69
C ILE A 215 -13.67 14.45 3.83
N ILE A 216 -12.37 14.64 3.73
CA ILE A 216 -11.77 15.53 2.73
C ILE A 216 -11.01 14.70 1.71
N THR A 217 -11.39 14.84 0.44
CA THR A 217 -10.72 14.12 -0.66
C THR A 217 -9.99 15.10 -1.57
N LEU A 218 -8.69 14.87 -1.75
CA LEU A 218 -7.83 15.61 -2.67
C LEU A 218 -7.05 14.62 -3.53
N THR A 219 -7.21 14.68 -4.84
CA THR A 219 -6.47 13.80 -5.74
C THR A 219 -5.19 14.47 -6.23
N THR A 220 -4.20 13.68 -6.55
CA THR A 220 -2.90 14.18 -7.04
C THR A 220 -3.07 14.97 -8.32
N GLU A 221 -3.98 14.54 -9.19
CA GLU A 221 -4.30 15.16 -10.48
C GLU A 221 -4.87 16.58 -10.35
N ASP A 222 -5.60 16.88 -9.27
CA ASP A 222 -6.20 18.19 -9.06
C ASP A 222 -5.19 19.26 -8.63
N TYR A 223 -4.09 18.86 -8.00
CA TYR A 223 -3.18 19.79 -7.33
C TYR A 223 -1.74 19.74 -7.79
N LEU A 224 -1.33 18.69 -8.49
CA LEU A 224 0.01 18.54 -9.03
C LEU A 224 -0.04 18.37 -10.55
N GLN A 225 0.70 19.20 -11.24
CA GLN A 225 0.95 19.03 -12.69
C GLN A 225 2.05 17.97 -12.86
N LEU A 226 1.71 16.71 -12.63
CA LEU A 226 2.62 15.61 -12.89
C LEU A 226 2.56 15.19 -14.36
N PRO A 227 3.70 14.81 -14.97
CA PRO A 227 3.69 14.14 -16.25
C PRO A 227 2.77 12.90 -16.20
N LYS A 228 2.06 12.63 -17.30
CA LYS A 228 1.10 11.50 -17.36
C LYS A 228 1.79 10.17 -17.08
N MET A 229 1.19 9.37 -16.23
CA MET A 229 1.57 7.96 -16.06
C MET A 229 0.96 7.13 -17.20
N GLN A 230 1.79 6.34 -17.88
CA GLN A 230 1.40 5.46 -18.98
C GLN A 230 1.62 4.01 -18.57
N THR A 231 0.62 3.17 -18.79
CA THR A 231 0.72 1.73 -18.53
C THR A 231 0.80 0.94 -19.82
N ARG A 232 1.71 -0.04 -19.87
CA ARG A 232 1.91 -0.92 -21.02
C ARG A 232 2.05 -2.36 -20.53
N THR A 233 1.67 -3.31 -21.37
CA THR A 233 1.81 -4.74 -21.08
C THR A 233 2.76 -5.36 -22.11
N VAL A 234 3.68 -6.17 -21.62
CA VAL A 234 4.51 -7.06 -22.42
C VAL A 234 4.00 -8.48 -22.18
N GLU A 235 3.46 -9.09 -23.18
CA GLU A 235 3.05 -10.51 -23.14
C GLU A 235 4.29 -11.37 -23.25
N VAL A 236 4.41 -12.35 -22.34
CA VAL A 236 5.53 -13.29 -22.31
C VAL A 236 4.99 -14.70 -22.57
N ASP A 237 5.49 -15.34 -23.61
CA ASP A 237 5.18 -16.75 -23.85
C ASP A 237 6.01 -17.63 -22.90
N LEU A 238 5.34 -18.48 -22.12
CA LEU A 238 6.02 -19.47 -21.28
C LEU A 238 6.76 -20.49 -22.17
N SER A 239 7.91 -20.98 -21.70
CA SER A 239 8.57 -22.11 -22.33
C SER A 239 7.63 -23.33 -22.39
N LYS A 240 7.94 -24.32 -23.23
CA LYS A 240 7.14 -25.54 -23.31
C LYS A 240 7.05 -26.28 -21.97
N GLU A 241 8.14 -26.27 -21.23
CA GLU A 241 8.27 -26.90 -19.92
C GLU A 241 7.46 -26.14 -18.86
N GLU A 242 7.54 -24.83 -18.86
CA GLU A 242 6.74 -23.97 -17.97
C GLU A 242 5.25 -24.10 -18.27
N ARG A 243 4.86 -24.05 -19.54
CA ARG A 243 3.46 -24.19 -19.98
C ARG A 243 2.89 -25.53 -19.52
N LYS A 244 3.63 -26.63 -19.76
CA LYS A 244 3.21 -27.95 -19.31
C LYS A 244 3.03 -28.00 -17.79
N ALA A 245 4.02 -27.54 -17.04
CA ALA A 245 3.95 -27.52 -15.56
C ALA A 245 2.78 -26.65 -15.05
N TYR A 246 2.51 -25.52 -15.71
CA TYR A 246 1.40 -24.64 -15.39
C TYR A 246 0.06 -25.33 -15.61
N ASP A 247 -0.16 -25.93 -16.80
CA ASP A 247 -1.41 -26.59 -17.16
C ASP A 247 -1.68 -27.81 -16.26
N ASP A 248 -0.65 -28.61 -15.96
CA ASP A 248 -0.73 -29.75 -15.04
C ASP A 248 -1.11 -29.30 -13.61
N LEU A 249 -0.53 -28.21 -13.12
CA LEU A 249 -0.85 -27.70 -11.79
C LEU A 249 -2.27 -27.11 -11.71
N VAL A 250 -2.67 -26.33 -12.70
CA VAL A 250 -4.04 -25.76 -12.78
C VAL A 250 -5.09 -26.88 -12.80
N ALA A 251 -4.87 -27.92 -13.59
CA ALA A 251 -5.75 -29.08 -13.64
C ALA A 251 -5.80 -29.83 -12.30
N THR A 252 -4.65 -30.05 -11.66
CA THR A 252 -4.55 -30.76 -10.38
C THR A 252 -5.20 -29.99 -9.23
N LEU A 253 -5.05 -28.68 -9.20
CA LEU A 253 -5.60 -27.83 -8.14
C LEU A 253 -7.09 -27.48 -8.35
N HIS A 254 -7.70 -27.85 -9.51
CA HIS A 254 -9.05 -27.43 -9.90
C HIS A 254 -9.25 -25.91 -9.69
N PHE A 255 -8.25 -25.13 -10.11
CA PHE A 255 -8.21 -23.70 -9.85
C PHE A 255 -8.87 -22.90 -10.98
N SER A 256 -9.79 -22.03 -10.61
CA SER A 256 -10.29 -20.96 -11.49
C SER A 256 -10.13 -19.62 -10.76
N LEU A 257 -9.72 -18.58 -11.49
CA LEU A 257 -9.60 -17.25 -10.91
C LEU A 257 -11.00 -16.71 -10.60
N PRO A 258 -11.34 -16.44 -9.32
CA PRO A 258 -12.63 -15.84 -9.00
C PRO A 258 -12.66 -14.36 -9.39
N ASP A 259 -13.86 -13.78 -9.49
CA ASP A 259 -14.08 -12.37 -9.81
C ASP A 259 -13.47 -11.37 -8.78
N GLY A 260 -12.99 -11.86 -7.63
CA GLY A 260 -12.32 -11.06 -6.59
C GLY A 260 -11.35 -11.92 -5.76
N LEU A 261 -10.09 -11.48 -5.68
CA LEU A 261 -9.03 -12.16 -4.90
C LEU A 261 -9.11 -11.93 -3.39
N ASP A 262 -9.90 -10.95 -2.96
CA ASP A 262 -10.01 -10.59 -1.53
C ASP A 262 -10.86 -11.61 -0.75
N ASP A 263 -11.66 -12.40 -1.46
CA ASP A 263 -12.52 -13.45 -0.92
C ASP A 263 -11.81 -14.80 -0.80
N PHE A 264 -10.52 -14.87 -1.16
CA PHE A 264 -9.76 -16.11 -1.07
C PHE A 264 -9.59 -16.63 0.36
N THR A 265 -9.84 -17.90 0.53
CA THR A 265 -9.44 -18.66 1.70
C THR A 265 -7.91 -18.72 1.81
N VAL A 266 -7.38 -19.09 2.97
CA VAL A 266 -5.91 -19.32 3.11
C VAL A 266 -5.44 -20.37 2.12
N SER A 267 -6.21 -21.44 1.90
CA SER A 267 -5.87 -22.51 0.94
C SER A 267 -5.91 -22.03 -0.50
N GLU A 268 -6.86 -21.16 -0.87
CA GLU A 268 -6.94 -20.59 -2.22
C GLU A 268 -5.81 -19.59 -2.48
N LYS A 269 -5.42 -18.80 -1.48
CA LYS A 269 -4.25 -17.92 -1.58
C LYS A 269 -2.97 -18.72 -1.78
N ALA A 270 -2.82 -19.85 -1.09
CA ALA A 270 -1.68 -20.73 -1.26
C ALA A 270 -1.66 -21.37 -2.66
N ARG A 271 -2.80 -21.84 -3.16
CA ARG A 271 -2.93 -22.36 -4.55
C ARG A 271 -2.60 -21.30 -5.58
N PHE A 272 -3.16 -20.09 -5.41
CA PHE A 272 -2.90 -18.97 -6.30
C PHE A 272 -1.40 -18.62 -6.32
N ALA A 273 -0.74 -18.54 -5.15
CA ALA A 273 0.68 -18.27 -5.06
C ALA A 273 1.51 -19.35 -5.80
N LYS A 274 1.17 -20.63 -5.64
CA LYS A 274 1.83 -21.73 -6.39
C LYS A 274 1.68 -21.57 -7.91
N ILE A 275 0.49 -21.22 -8.40
CA ILE A 275 0.24 -21.00 -9.83
C ILE A 275 1.01 -19.77 -10.33
N GLN A 276 1.03 -18.70 -9.55
CA GLN A 276 1.73 -17.47 -9.92
C GLN A 276 3.25 -17.66 -9.96
N THR A 277 3.85 -18.46 -9.06
CA THR A 277 5.29 -18.76 -9.09
C THR A 277 5.69 -19.54 -10.33
N LEU A 278 4.81 -20.41 -10.86
CA LEU A 278 5.05 -21.09 -12.14
C LEU A 278 5.16 -20.12 -13.32
N CYS A 279 4.39 -19.03 -13.32
CA CYS A 279 4.54 -17.99 -14.34
C CYS A 279 5.93 -17.31 -14.28
N SER A 280 6.66 -17.45 -13.18
CA SER A 280 8.05 -16.97 -13.01
C SER A 280 9.09 -18.09 -13.10
N GLY A 281 8.67 -19.31 -13.47
CA GLY A 281 9.55 -20.42 -13.80
C GLY A 281 9.99 -21.29 -12.63
N PHE A 282 9.30 -21.24 -11.46
CA PHE A 282 9.64 -22.08 -10.31
C PHE A 282 8.40 -22.44 -9.48
N VAL A 283 8.57 -23.42 -8.57
CA VAL A 283 7.57 -23.78 -7.56
C VAL A 283 8.22 -23.99 -6.20
N TYR A 284 7.44 -23.78 -5.13
CA TYR A 284 7.80 -24.22 -3.79
C TYR A 284 7.27 -25.64 -3.57
N ASP A 285 8.17 -26.58 -3.24
CA ASP A 285 7.88 -28.02 -3.13
C ASP A 285 7.13 -28.36 -1.83
N ARG A 286 7.26 -27.57 -0.77
CA ARG A 286 6.63 -27.81 0.54
C ARG A 286 5.59 -26.73 0.90
N GLU A 287 4.47 -27.17 1.48
CA GLU A 287 3.49 -26.27 2.04
C GLU A 287 4.06 -25.48 3.24
N GLY A 288 4.28 -24.19 3.03
CA GLY A 288 4.60 -23.25 4.11
C GLY A 288 6.04 -23.24 4.62
N ASP A 289 6.93 -24.09 4.10
CA ASP A 289 8.34 -24.05 4.46
C ASP A 289 9.12 -23.15 3.49
N TRP A 290 9.55 -21.99 3.97
CA TRP A 290 10.37 -21.00 3.23
C TRP A 290 11.87 -21.33 3.29
N SER A 291 12.23 -22.61 3.53
CA SER A 291 13.61 -23.03 3.52
C SER A 291 14.19 -23.01 2.10
N GLU A 292 15.51 -22.77 1.99
CA GLU A 292 16.22 -22.72 0.70
C GLU A 292 16.14 -24.05 -0.08
N ASP A 293 15.90 -25.16 0.63
CA ASP A 293 15.85 -26.52 0.08
C ASP A 293 14.51 -26.93 -0.54
N GLY A 294 13.49 -26.05 -0.51
CA GLY A 294 12.14 -26.34 -0.98
C GLY A 294 11.75 -25.66 -2.32
N VAL A 295 12.68 -25.07 -3.05
CA VAL A 295 12.41 -24.39 -4.33
C VAL A 295 12.91 -25.23 -5.51
N VAL A 296 12.04 -25.41 -6.50
CA VAL A 296 12.38 -26.11 -7.75
C VAL A 296 12.21 -25.14 -8.92
N ARG A 297 13.34 -24.74 -9.54
CA ARG A 297 13.32 -24.02 -10.82
C ARG A 297 12.99 -24.99 -11.96
N ILE A 298 12.09 -24.60 -12.85
CA ILE A 298 11.74 -25.42 -14.01
C ILE A 298 12.92 -25.41 -14.98
N LYS A 299 13.39 -26.60 -15.38
CA LYS A 299 14.48 -26.73 -16.35
C LYS A 299 14.04 -26.11 -17.69
N GLY A 300 14.84 -25.14 -18.18
CA GLY A 300 14.47 -24.39 -19.38
C GLY A 300 13.38 -23.34 -19.17
N GLY A 301 13.04 -23.04 -17.91
CA GLY A 301 12.11 -22.01 -17.51
C GLY A 301 12.78 -20.66 -17.25
N GLY A 302 12.03 -19.71 -16.71
CA GLY A 302 12.47 -18.34 -16.42
C GLY A 302 12.19 -17.36 -17.56
N ALA A 303 11.20 -17.63 -18.40
CA ALA A 303 10.86 -16.78 -19.55
C ALA A 303 10.61 -15.32 -19.12
N LYS A 304 9.86 -15.07 -18.04
CA LYS A 304 9.64 -13.71 -17.52
C LYS A 304 10.90 -13.08 -16.95
N ILE A 305 11.80 -13.86 -16.34
CA ILE A 305 13.08 -13.35 -15.81
C ILE A 305 13.96 -12.95 -16.98
N SER A 306 14.04 -13.78 -18.02
CA SER A 306 14.82 -13.47 -19.24
C SER A 306 14.30 -12.20 -19.92
N GLU A 307 13.00 -12.06 -20.09
CA GLU A 307 12.38 -10.83 -20.67
C GLU A 307 12.65 -9.60 -19.80
N ALA A 308 12.60 -9.73 -18.46
CA ALA A 308 12.90 -8.64 -17.54
C ALA A 308 14.36 -8.17 -17.67
N VAL A 309 15.32 -9.09 -17.77
CA VAL A 309 16.74 -8.78 -17.94
C VAL A 309 16.99 -8.14 -19.31
N GLU A 310 16.37 -8.67 -20.38
CA GLU A 310 16.47 -8.06 -21.71
C GLU A 310 15.88 -6.65 -21.75
N PHE A 311 14.71 -6.43 -21.11
CA PHE A 311 14.13 -5.11 -20.97
C PHE A 311 15.09 -4.14 -20.26
N CYS A 312 15.63 -4.56 -19.10
CA CYS A 312 16.59 -3.74 -18.34
C CYS A 312 17.87 -3.46 -19.12
N THR A 313 18.37 -4.42 -19.91
CA THR A 313 19.55 -4.26 -20.73
C THR A 313 19.31 -3.22 -21.83
N ARG A 314 18.15 -3.27 -22.50
CA ARG A 314 17.77 -2.24 -23.51
C ARG A 314 17.68 -0.87 -22.86
N ALA A 315 16.96 -0.76 -21.71
CA ALA A 315 16.82 0.52 -21.00
C ALA A 315 18.18 1.10 -20.59
N ALA A 316 19.07 0.28 -20.03
CA ALA A 316 20.43 0.70 -19.66
C ALA A 316 21.25 1.14 -20.87
N GLY A 317 21.08 0.48 -22.03
CA GLY A 317 21.70 0.90 -23.29
C GLY A 317 21.22 2.27 -23.80
N GLU A 318 20.02 2.68 -23.41
CA GLU A 318 19.43 4.00 -23.70
C GLU A 318 19.74 5.04 -22.60
N GLY A 319 20.47 4.65 -21.54
CA GLY A 319 20.81 5.50 -20.39
C GLY A 319 19.68 5.64 -19.37
N GLU A 320 18.69 4.76 -19.42
CA GLU A 320 17.51 4.78 -18.54
C GLU A 320 17.65 3.79 -17.38
N SER A 321 17.16 4.18 -16.22
CA SER A 321 17.12 3.34 -15.01
C SER A 321 15.73 2.76 -14.77
N VAL A 322 15.66 1.48 -14.36
CA VAL A 322 14.43 0.73 -14.16
C VAL A 322 14.19 0.41 -12.68
N LEU A 323 13.03 0.81 -12.14
CA LEU A 323 12.53 0.33 -10.85
C LEU A 323 11.75 -0.96 -11.10
N LEU A 324 12.32 -2.11 -10.72
CA LEU A 324 11.75 -3.43 -10.98
C LEU A 324 11.10 -4.00 -9.73
N PHE A 325 9.82 -4.41 -9.85
CA PHE A 325 9.06 -5.02 -8.77
C PHE A 325 8.91 -6.53 -8.93
N TYR A 326 9.10 -7.25 -7.82
CA TYR A 326 8.92 -8.69 -7.68
C TYR A 326 8.12 -9.02 -6.42
N ASN A 327 7.49 -10.20 -6.35
CA ASN A 327 6.73 -10.65 -5.18
C ASN A 327 7.45 -11.72 -4.36
N TYR A 328 8.19 -12.64 -4.98
CA TYR A 328 8.72 -13.84 -4.35
C TYR A 328 10.22 -13.76 -4.13
N ARG A 329 10.69 -14.36 -3.02
CA ARG A 329 12.12 -14.37 -2.66
C ARG A 329 12.99 -15.00 -3.74
N GLU A 330 12.53 -16.14 -4.29
CA GLU A 330 13.26 -16.86 -5.34
C GLU A 330 13.41 -16.02 -6.60
N THR A 331 12.39 -15.29 -6.99
CA THR A 331 12.46 -14.34 -8.12
C THR A 331 13.59 -13.32 -7.91
N ALA A 332 13.72 -12.78 -6.68
CA ALA A 332 14.78 -11.81 -6.39
C ALA A 332 16.20 -12.44 -6.49
N ILE A 333 16.34 -13.68 -6.07
CA ILE A 333 17.62 -14.44 -6.13
C ILE A 333 17.96 -14.68 -7.59
N TRP A 334 17.08 -15.31 -8.34
CA TRP A 334 17.30 -15.65 -9.75
C TRP A 334 17.50 -14.41 -10.61
N LEU A 335 16.67 -13.41 -10.44
CA LEU A 335 16.83 -12.13 -11.14
C LEU A 335 18.21 -11.50 -10.85
N GLY A 336 18.68 -11.52 -9.59
CA GLY A 336 20.00 -11.01 -9.22
C GLY A 336 21.14 -11.78 -9.90
N GLU A 337 21.04 -13.09 -10.04
CA GLU A 337 21.99 -13.92 -10.78
C GLU A 337 22.05 -13.49 -12.26
N GLU A 338 20.89 -13.33 -12.91
CA GLU A 338 20.81 -13.00 -14.33
C GLU A 338 21.22 -11.54 -14.62
N LEU A 339 20.85 -10.58 -13.74
CA LEU A 339 21.31 -9.18 -13.86
C LEU A 339 22.84 -9.09 -13.72
N THR A 340 23.44 -9.91 -12.83
CA THR A 340 24.90 -10.00 -12.67
C THR A 340 25.55 -10.53 -13.95
N LYS A 341 25.01 -11.62 -14.53
CA LYS A 341 25.52 -12.19 -15.80
C LYS A 341 25.42 -11.19 -16.96
N ALA A 342 24.35 -10.37 -16.97
CA ALA A 342 24.17 -9.32 -17.97
C ALA A 342 25.07 -8.09 -17.75
N GLY A 343 25.83 -8.02 -16.65
CA GLY A 343 26.73 -6.90 -16.33
C GLY A 343 26.02 -5.63 -15.90
N LEU A 344 24.75 -5.70 -15.49
CA LEU A 344 23.95 -4.55 -15.08
C LEU A 344 24.27 -4.13 -13.63
N ARG A 345 24.35 -2.81 -13.40
CA ARG A 345 24.54 -2.22 -12.07
C ARG A 345 23.21 -2.20 -11.35
N PHE A 346 23.03 -3.03 -10.36
CA PHE A 346 21.75 -3.10 -9.64
C PHE A 346 21.93 -3.10 -8.13
N ALA A 347 20.85 -2.73 -7.43
CA ALA A 347 20.72 -2.87 -5.97
C ALA A 347 19.31 -3.34 -5.60
N SER A 348 19.19 -3.92 -4.40
CA SER A 348 17.90 -4.32 -3.84
C SER A 348 17.48 -3.40 -2.71
N VAL A 349 16.19 -3.07 -2.64
CA VAL A 349 15.59 -2.31 -1.53
C VAL A 349 15.52 -3.22 -0.30
N LYS A 350 16.58 -3.24 0.50
CA LYS A 350 16.70 -4.08 1.72
C LYS A 350 17.26 -3.30 2.91
N GLY A 351 16.83 -3.67 4.10
CA GLY A 351 17.40 -3.20 5.37
C GLY A 351 17.20 -1.72 5.70
N SER A 352 17.93 -1.26 6.69
CA SER A 352 17.94 0.13 7.17
C SER A 352 19.04 0.99 6.53
N ASN A 353 20.05 0.38 5.90
CA ASN A 353 21.06 1.10 5.15
C ASN A 353 20.46 1.64 3.84
N LEU A 354 20.64 2.94 3.59
CA LEU A 354 20.09 3.67 2.44
C LEU A 354 21.13 4.01 1.36
N ASP A 355 22.32 3.39 1.36
CA ASP A 355 23.36 3.66 0.36
C ASP A 355 22.86 3.41 -1.07
N TRP A 356 22.02 2.39 -1.25
CA TRP A 356 21.37 2.13 -2.53
C TRP A 356 20.45 3.27 -2.97
N LEU A 357 19.84 4.03 -2.03
CA LEU A 357 18.98 5.17 -2.37
C LEU A 357 19.79 6.35 -2.92
N ALA A 358 20.95 6.62 -2.31
CA ALA A 358 21.86 7.65 -2.81
C ALA A 358 22.35 7.30 -4.23
N LYS A 359 22.79 6.04 -4.46
CA LYS A 359 23.22 5.55 -5.76
C LYS A 359 22.10 5.61 -6.81
N TRP A 360 20.87 5.19 -6.42
CA TRP A 360 19.71 5.28 -7.31
C TRP A 360 19.42 6.72 -7.74
N ASN A 361 19.35 7.65 -6.78
CA ASN A 361 19.07 9.05 -7.08
C ASN A 361 20.20 9.78 -7.81
N ALA A 362 21.43 9.26 -7.74
CA ALA A 362 22.59 9.73 -8.50
C ALA A 362 22.68 9.16 -9.93
N GLY A 363 21.79 8.21 -10.32
CA GLY A 363 21.83 7.54 -11.62
C GLY A 363 22.98 6.53 -11.77
N GLU A 364 23.53 6.05 -10.65
CA GLU A 364 24.61 5.07 -10.64
C GLU A 364 24.14 3.62 -10.80
N LEU A 365 22.82 3.38 -10.75
CA LEU A 365 22.20 2.08 -10.91
C LEU A 365 21.39 2.01 -12.20
N ASP A 366 21.52 0.92 -12.93
CA ASP A 366 20.69 0.59 -14.08
C ASP A 366 19.35 0.01 -13.63
N VAL A 367 19.36 -0.76 -12.52
CA VAL A 367 18.16 -1.41 -12.00
C VAL A 367 18.07 -1.27 -10.48
N LEU A 368 16.93 -0.83 -9.98
CA LEU A 368 16.58 -0.94 -8.55
C LEU A 368 15.52 -2.01 -8.37
N VAL A 369 15.87 -3.10 -7.66
CA VAL A 369 14.98 -4.24 -7.46
C VAL A 369 14.26 -4.12 -6.13
N ALA A 370 12.93 -4.23 -6.09
CA ALA A 370 12.14 -3.98 -4.90
C ALA A 370 10.96 -4.95 -4.75
N ASN A 371 10.70 -5.39 -3.52
CA ASN A 371 9.39 -5.95 -3.20
C ASN A 371 8.40 -4.80 -2.94
N PRO A 372 7.18 -4.80 -3.50
CA PRO A 372 6.25 -3.68 -3.39
C PRO A 372 5.87 -3.35 -1.93
N ALA A 373 5.77 -4.34 -1.04
CA ALA A 373 5.51 -4.11 0.37
C ALA A 373 6.67 -3.37 1.07
N SER A 374 7.92 -3.63 0.66
CA SER A 374 9.12 -2.97 1.20
C SER A 374 9.32 -1.56 0.64
N ALA A 375 8.96 -1.35 -0.62
CA ALA A 375 9.03 -0.04 -1.27
C ALA A 375 7.87 0.88 -0.90
N GLY A 376 6.80 0.33 -0.32
CA GLY A 376 5.51 0.99 -0.11
C GLY A 376 5.55 2.21 0.82
N HIS A 377 6.57 2.44 1.65
CA HIS A 377 6.54 3.50 2.66
C HIS A 377 7.81 4.37 2.68
N GLY A 378 7.62 5.68 2.59
CA GLY A 378 8.61 6.71 2.94
C GLY A 378 9.81 6.90 1.98
N LEU A 379 9.85 6.25 0.81
CA LEU A 379 10.97 6.38 -0.14
C LEU A 379 10.69 7.43 -1.22
N ASN A 380 11.70 8.22 -1.54
CA ASN A 380 11.72 9.20 -2.64
C ASN A 380 12.61 8.66 -3.75
N LEU A 381 12.02 8.08 -4.80
CA LEU A 381 12.75 7.41 -5.89
C LEU A 381 12.66 8.15 -7.24
N GLN A 382 11.87 9.24 -7.32
CA GLN A 382 11.56 9.93 -8.56
C GLN A 382 12.75 10.64 -9.23
N GLN A 383 13.88 10.78 -8.52
CA GLN A 383 15.08 11.40 -9.09
C GLN A 383 15.92 10.41 -9.89
N GLY A 384 15.86 9.11 -9.55
CA GLY A 384 16.68 8.10 -10.16
C GLY A 384 16.11 7.47 -11.44
N GLY A 385 14.84 7.77 -11.80
CA GLY A 385 14.24 7.21 -13.01
C GLY A 385 12.76 7.50 -13.16
N HIS A 386 12.19 7.03 -14.25
CA HIS A 386 10.77 7.19 -14.59
C HIS A 386 10.14 5.91 -15.19
N ILE A 387 10.88 4.80 -15.20
CA ILE A 387 10.42 3.50 -15.70
C ILE A 387 10.17 2.55 -14.51
N VAL A 388 8.96 2.00 -14.45
CA VAL A 388 8.58 0.92 -13.53
C VAL A 388 8.38 -0.34 -14.35
N LEU A 389 8.99 -1.45 -13.94
CA LEU A 389 8.77 -2.78 -14.50
C LEU A 389 8.22 -3.73 -13.43
N TRP A 390 7.03 -4.24 -13.65
CA TRP A 390 6.43 -5.30 -12.83
C TRP A 390 6.75 -6.66 -13.44
N LEU A 391 7.74 -7.36 -12.89
CA LEU A 391 8.03 -8.74 -13.26
C LEU A 391 6.90 -9.65 -12.77
N GLU A 392 6.45 -9.43 -11.52
CA GLU A 392 5.32 -10.13 -10.94
C GLU A 392 4.30 -9.13 -10.41
N LEU A 393 3.07 -9.23 -10.86
CA LEU A 393 1.99 -8.38 -10.41
C LEU A 393 1.52 -8.80 -9.01
N THR A 394 1.38 -7.83 -8.12
CA THR A 394 0.70 -8.06 -6.84
C THR A 394 -0.82 -7.97 -7.02
N TYR A 395 -1.59 -8.81 -6.34
CA TYR A 395 -3.06 -8.68 -6.28
C TYR A 395 -3.51 -7.60 -5.28
N ASN A 396 -2.59 -7.06 -4.48
CA ASN A 396 -2.85 -5.98 -3.54
C ASN A 396 -2.75 -4.63 -4.24
N TYR A 397 -3.91 -4.02 -4.55
CA TYR A 397 -3.97 -2.73 -5.24
C TYR A 397 -3.27 -1.60 -4.45
N GLU A 398 -3.34 -1.62 -3.12
CA GLU A 398 -2.67 -0.62 -2.29
C GLU A 398 -1.15 -0.65 -2.51
N TYR A 399 -0.54 -1.85 -2.48
CA TYR A 399 0.89 -2.00 -2.76
C TYR A 399 1.23 -1.60 -4.20
N TYR A 400 0.38 -1.96 -5.16
CA TYR A 400 0.56 -1.56 -6.56
C TYR A 400 0.53 -0.04 -6.73
N ALA A 401 -0.47 0.63 -6.17
CA ALA A 401 -0.60 2.08 -6.25
C ALA A 401 0.55 2.80 -5.53
N GLN A 402 0.91 2.36 -4.32
CA GLN A 402 2.01 2.92 -3.54
C GLN A 402 3.37 2.74 -4.25
N ALA A 403 3.61 1.59 -4.85
CA ALA A 403 4.83 1.28 -5.58
C ALA A 403 5.01 2.21 -6.80
N ASN A 404 3.97 2.36 -7.62
CA ASN A 404 3.99 3.25 -8.79
C ASN A 404 4.17 4.73 -8.37
N ALA A 405 3.56 5.13 -7.25
CA ALA A 405 3.69 6.48 -6.70
C ALA A 405 5.10 6.79 -6.15
N ARG A 406 6.05 5.83 -6.13
CA ARG A 406 7.46 6.11 -5.80
C ARG A 406 8.15 6.92 -6.88
N LEU A 407 7.77 6.73 -8.13
CA LEU A 407 8.26 7.51 -9.27
C LEU A 407 7.26 8.60 -9.69
N HIS A 408 5.94 8.32 -9.65
CA HIS A 408 4.90 9.26 -10.03
C HIS A 408 4.50 10.18 -8.86
N ARG A 409 5.34 11.16 -8.58
CA ARG A 409 5.17 12.09 -7.46
C ARG A 409 5.83 13.44 -7.73
N THR A 410 5.63 14.40 -6.82
CA THR A 410 6.25 15.74 -6.89
C THR A 410 7.75 15.67 -7.13
N GLY A 411 8.21 16.40 -8.14
CA GLY A 411 9.62 16.42 -8.57
C GLY A 411 9.94 15.51 -9.75
N GLN A 412 9.00 14.66 -10.19
CA GLN A 412 9.15 13.90 -11.44
C GLN A 412 9.01 14.83 -12.64
N GLN A 413 9.97 14.78 -13.55
CA GLN A 413 10.03 15.64 -14.75
C GLN A 413 9.59 14.91 -16.02
N TYR A 414 9.60 13.58 -16.02
CA TYR A 414 9.32 12.75 -17.19
C TYR A 414 8.01 11.96 -17.01
N PRO A 415 7.30 11.62 -18.11
CA PRO A 415 6.19 10.70 -18.06
C PRO A 415 6.59 9.35 -17.45
N VAL A 416 5.94 8.96 -16.36
CA VAL A 416 6.23 7.65 -15.74
C VAL A 416 5.65 6.55 -16.61
N GLN A 417 6.50 5.61 -17.01
CA GLN A 417 6.11 4.43 -17.77
C GLN A 417 6.02 3.22 -16.84
N VAL A 418 4.84 2.60 -16.76
CA VAL A 418 4.61 1.39 -15.97
C VAL A 418 4.42 0.21 -16.93
N TRP A 419 5.36 -0.71 -16.90
CA TRP A 419 5.35 -1.91 -17.72
C TRP A 419 5.00 -3.13 -16.90
N HIS A 420 4.11 -3.99 -17.42
CA HIS A 420 3.70 -5.23 -16.80
C HIS A 420 4.16 -6.41 -17.65
N LEU A 421 4.97 -7.31 -17.11
CA LEU A 421 5.25 -8.60 -17.72
C LEU A 421 4.13 -9.57 -17.36
N VAL A 422 3.40 -10.03 -18.34
CA VAL A 422 2.22 -10.87 -18.18
C VAL A 422 2.44 -12.17 -18.96
N ALA A 423 2.52 -13.29 -18.25
CA ALA A 423 2.56 -14.58 -18.90
C ALA A 423 1.21 -14.84 -19.59
N LYS A 424 1.26 -15.08 -20.90
CA LYS A 424 0.10 -15.23 -21.76
C LYS A 424 -0.71 -16.47 -21.39
N ASP A 425 -2.05 -16.36 -21.45
CA ASP A 425 -2.99 -17.41 -21.10
C ASP A 425 -2.77 -17.99 -19.69
N THR A 426 -2.50 -17.10 -18.70
CA THR A 426 -2.26 -17.48 -17.31
C THR A 426 -3.03 -16.60 -16.31
N VAL A 427 -2.86 -16.90 -15.03
CA VAL A 427 -3.42 -16.09 -13.92
C VAL A 427 -2.94 -14.64 -13.93
N ASP A 428 -1.78 -14.34 -14.52
CA ASP A 428 -1.25 -12.98 -14.59
C ASP A 428 -2.21 -12.00 -15.27
N GLU A 429 -2.89 -12.45 -16.36
CA GLU A 429 -3.90 -11.62 -17.03
C GLU A 429 -5.09 -11.31 -16.12
N GLY A 430 -5.49 -12.29 -15.32
CA GLY A 430 -6.55 -12.12 -14.34
C GLY A 430 -6.17 -11.10 -13.25
N VAL A 431 -4.93 -11.17 -12.77
CA VAL A 431 -4.39 -10.20 -11.79
C VAL A 431 -4.37 -8.79 -12.37
N LEU A 432 -3.92 -8.64 -13.62
CA LEU A 432 -3.90 -7.33 -14.28
C LEU A 432 -5.31 -6.75 -14.42
N ARG A 433 -6.29 -7.55 -14.87
CA ARG A 433 -7.71 -7.14 -14.95
C ARG A 433 -8.26 -6.74 -13.57
N LEU A 434 -7.90 -7.50 -12.53
CA LEU A 434 -8.31 -7.18 -11.16
C LEU A 434 -7.77 -5.83 -10.69
N LEU A 435 -6.47 -5.56 -10.89
CA LEU A 435 -5.85 -4.28 -10.53
C LEU A 435 -6.51 -3.11 -11.24
N GLN A 436 -6.81 -3.24 -12.54
CA GLN A 436 -7.52 -2.23 -13.33
C GLN A 436 -8.94 -1.97 -12.81
N ASN A 437 -9.65 -3.01 -12.38
CA ASN A 437 -10.99 -2.87 -11.81
C ASN A 437 -10.97 -2.20 -10.43
N LYS A 438 -9.99 -2.54 -9.59
CA LYS A 438 -9.79 -1.90 -8.28
C LYS A 438 -9.42 -0.42 -8.44
N ASP A 439 -8.59 -0.06 -9.42
CA ASP A 439 -8.27 1.33 -9.75
C ASP A 439 -9.53 2.13 -10.12
N LYS A 440 -10.34 1.57 -11.03
CA LYS A 440 -11.62 2.21 -11.42
C LYS A 440 -12.57 2.39 -10.22
N THR A 441 -12.63 1.39 -9.34
CA THR A 441 -13.50 1.44 -8.16
C THR A 441 -13.00 2.47 -7.16
N ASN A 442 -11.68 2.51 -6.87
CA ASN A 442 -11.10 3.51 -5.99
C ASN A 442 -11.34 4.94 -6.51
N LYS A 443 -11.14 5.18 -7.81
CA LYS A 443 -11.41 6.49 -8.45
C LYS A 443 -12.89 6.90 -8.35
N ARG A 444 -13.83 5.95 -8.44
CA ARG A 444 -15.26 6.23 -8.22
C ARG A 444 -15.55 6.64 -6.78
N VAL A 445 -14.94 5.96 -5.80
CA VAL A 445 -15.09 6.33 -4.40
C VAL A 445 -14.47 7.69 -4.13
N GLU A 446 -13.28 7.98 -4.65
CA GLU A 446 -12.65 9.31 -4.55
C GLU A 446 -13.52 10.41 -5.16
N ALA A 447 -14.12 10.16 -6.33
CA ALA A 447 -15.04 11.11 -6.96
C ALA A 447 -16.30 11.35 -6.12
N ALA A 448 -16.83 10.32 -5.47
CA ALA A 448 -18.00 10.39 -4.60
C ALA A 448 -17.74 11.12 -3.28
N THR A 449 -16.47 11.24 -2.86
CA THR A 449 -16.07 11.88 -1.59
C THR A 449 -15.40 13.24 -1.78
N LYS A 450 -15.29 13.76 -3.01
CA LYS A 450 -14.86 15.14 -3.34
C LYS A 450 -15.94 16.17 -2.99
#